data_948dbb6b01a4dc4bb74a3187d05a0316
#
_entry.id   948dbb6b01a4dc4bb74a3187d05a0316
#
_cell.length_a   1.000
_cell.length_b   1.000
_cell.length_c   1.000
_cell.angle_alpha   90.00
_cell.angle_beta   90.00
_cell.angle_gamma   90.00
#
_symmetry.space_group_name_H-M   'P 1'
#
loop_
_entity.id
_entity.type
_entity.pdbx_description
1 polymer ?
#
loop_
_entity_poly.entity_id
_entity_poly.type
_entity_poly.pdbx_seq_one_letter_code
_entity_poly.pdbx_strand_id
1 'polypeptide(L)'
;MERITLAPGAHINVLPAEKFNRCRISINFIWPAAREWATAEALLPLVLERGYQGCPDMTELSKKLARLYGAALSVDGTMSGQSRVLTVSLSGIRDAFALAGEPLSREYADIAFGTAFEPYRVDGVLDAEAVAIEKEQLRELLEGEINEKRSYCIRQARRRFYGDSPAGIERNGYLDEVDGLTADAVTRAYARMVEQAQIEVFVLGADVDAVAQRLRTALSGLRRARLFYPSXRRRTFPRCGWPWRCWAVRPPRACSRTCAKSRACAITARRPTLRSPARCVWTAAWSTPTPRRPGSPS
;
A
#
# COMPACT_ATOMS: atom_id res chain seq x y z
N MET A 1 -9.30 -19.00 -4.22
CA MET A 1 -8.48 -18.46 -3.14
C MET A 1 -8.75 -19.27 -1.90
N GLU A 2 -7.71 -19.84 -1.33
CA GLU A 2 -7.76 -20.59 -0.09
C GLU A 2 -7.15 -19.75 1.03
N ARG A 3 -7.74 -19.74 2.21
CA ARG A 3 -7.24 -18.99 3.36
C ARG A 3 -6.88 -19.94 4.50
N ILE A 4 -5.64 -19.88 4.94
CA ILE A 4 -5.08 -20.71 6.01
C ILE A 4 -4.78 -19.80 7.21
N THR A 5 -5.34 -20.10 8.37
CA THR A 5 -5.06 -19.35 9.61
C THR A 5 -3.94 -20.05 10.36
N LEU A 6 -2.81 -19.38 10.57
CA LEU A 6 -1.67 -19.95 11.29
C LEU A 6 -1.65 -19.52 12.76
N ALA A 7 -2.11 -18.30 13.04
CA ALA A 7 -2.19 -17.78 14.40
C ALA A 7 -3.26 -16.68 14.46
N PRO A 8 -3.71 -16.28 15.64
CA PRO A 8 -4.65 -15.15 15.75
C PRO A 8 -4.09 -13.90 15.02
N GLY A 9 -4.86 -13.37 14.08
CA GLY A 9 -4.47 -12.21 13.27
C GLY A 9 -3.36 -12.46 12.25
N ALA A 10 -3.05 -13.73 11.94
CA ALA A 10 -2.05 -14.05 10.92
C ALA A 10 -2.58 -15.13 9.97
N HIS A 11 -2.70 -14.77 8.71
CA HIS A 11 -3.34 -15.59 7.67
C HIS A 11 -2.50 -15.69 6.41
N ILE A 12 -2.56 -16.84 5.74
CA ILE A 12 -2.01 -17.03 4.39
C ILE A 12 -3.18 -17.17 3.42
N ASN A 13 -3.15 -16.43 2.35
CA ASN A 13 -4.12 -16.44 1.27
C ASN A 13 -3.44 -16.99 0.02
N VAL A 14 -3.84 -18.21 -0.39
CA VAL A 14 -3.25 -18.90 -1.53
C VAL A 14 -4.07 -18.58 -2.78
N LEU A 15 -3.40 -18.10 -3.82
CA LEU A 15 -4.00 -17.78 -5.11
C LEU A 15 -3.52 -18.77 -6.18
N PRO A 16 -4.43 -19.36 -6.96
CA PRO A 16 -4.01 -20.26 -8.05
C PRO A 16 -3.16 -19.48 -9.08
N ALA A 17 -2.07 -20.06 -9.50
CA ALA A 17 -1.08 -19.40 -10.34
C ALA A 17 -0.68 -20.19 -11.58
N GLU A 18 -1.48 -21.18 -11.99
CA GLU A 18 -1.16 -22.06 -13.13
C GLU A 18 -0.87 -21.32 -14.43
N LYS A 19 -1.53 -20.18 -14.63
CA LYS A 19 -1.41 -19.35 -15.84
C LYS A 19 -0.16 -18.46 -15.86
N PHE A 20 0.58 -18.38 -14.75
CA PHE A 20 1.67 -17.39 -14.62
C PHE A 20 3.02 -18.08 -14.49
N ASN A 21 4.01 -17.53 -15.16
CA ASN A 21 5.42 -17.99 -15.05
C ASN A 21 6.12 -17.34 -13.84
N ARG A 22 5.50 -16.33 -13.26
CA ARG A 22 6.04 -15.62 -12.10
C ARG A 22 5.30 -16.03 -10.83
N CYS A 23 6.02 -15.97 -9.72
CA CYS A 23 5.46 -16.12 -8.39
C CYS A 23 5.52 -14.75 -7.66
N ARG A 24 4.73 -14.63 -6.62
CA ARG A 24 4.75 -13.45 -5.74
C ARG A 24 4.40 -13.86 -4.31
N ILE A 25 5.18 -13.37 -3.38
CA ILE A 25 4.91 -13.45 -1.95
C ILE A 25 4.69 -12.00 -1.48
N SER A 26 3.55 -11.72 -0.87
CA SER A 26 3.23 -10.37 -0.40
C SER A 26 2.78 -10.44 1.06
N ILE A 27 3.52 -9.82 1.95
CA ILE A 27 3.25 -9.75 3.39
C ILE A 27 2.65 -8.38 3.68
N ASN A 28 1.42 -8.35 4.17
CA ASN A 28 0.69 -7.11 4.42
C ASN A 28 0.43 -6.99 5.93
N PHE A 29 0.98 -5.95 6.53
CA PHE A 29 0.69 -5.55 7.90
C PHE A 29 -0.41 -4.50 7.87
N ILE A 30 -1.49 -4.72 8.60
CA ILE A 30 -2.65 -3.81 8.63
C ILE A 30 -2.89 -3.41 10.09
N TRP A 31 -2.75 -2.10 10.40
CA TRP A 31 -2.92 -1.61 11.78
C TRP A 31 -3.63 -0.25 11.78
N PRO A 32 -4.14 0.20 12.95
CA PRO A 32 -4.87 1.47 13.00
C PRO A 32 -3.92 2.65 12.77
N ALA A 33 -4.31 3.55 11.87
CA ALA A 33 -3.58 4.79 11.65
C ALA A 33 -3.74 5.71 12.87
N ALA A 34 -2.65 6.33 13.28
CA ALA A 34 -2.62 7.28 14.38
C ALA A 34 -1.74 8.48 13.99
N ARG A 35 -2.25 9.69 14.26
CA ARG A 35 -1.61 10.94 13.80
C ARG A 35 -0.19 11.08 14.35
N GLU A 36 -0.01 10.74 15.62
CA GLU A 36 1.27 10.86 16.33
C GLU A 36 2.39 9.96 15.78
N TRP A 37 2.04 8.91 15.03
CA TRP A 37 3.00 7.97 14.44
C TRP A 37 3.15 8.14 12.94
N ALA A 38 2.34 9.02 12.33
CA ALA A 38 2.19 9.09 10.86
C ALA A 38 3.53 9.29 10.14
N THR A 39 4.38 10.19 10.62
CA THR A 39 5.65 10.52 9.95
C THR A 39 6.71 9.44 10.19
N ALA A 40 6.79 8.90 11.41
CA ALA A 40 7.72 7.80 11.69
C ALA A 40 7.32 6.53 10.91
N GLU A 41 6.01 6.24 10.83
CA GLU A 41 5.49 5.11 10.06
C GLU A 41 5.65 5.31 8.54
N ALA A 42 5.67 6.55 8.06
CA ALA A 42 5.91 6.85 6.64
C ALA A 42 7.34 6.50 6.22
N LEU A 43 8.28 6.56 7.16
CA LEU A 43 9.68 6.25 6.90
C LEU A 43 9.96 4.74 6.88
N LEU A 44 9.10 3.93 7.53
CA LEU A 44 9.32 2.47 7.65
C LEU A 44 9.55 1.76 6.31
N PRO A 45 8.72 1.97 5.27
CA PRO A 45 8.94 1.27 3.99
C PRO A 45 10.33 1.55 3.41
N LEU A 46 10.78 2.80 3.47
CA LEU A 46 12.06 3.23 2.91
C LEU A 46 13.22 2.55 3.63
N VAL A 47 13.21 2.58 4.97
CA VAL A 47 14.26 1.99 5.79
C VAL A 47 14.29 0.46 5.64
N LEU A 48 13.12 -0.20 5.63
CA LEU A 48 13.05 -1.66 5.52
C LEU A 48 13.52 -2.18 4.15
N GLU A 49 13.36 -1.40 3.10
CA GLU A 49 13.76 -1.79 1.74
C GLU A 49 15.29 -1.85 1.58
N ARG A 50 16.04 -1.15 2.44
CA ARG A 50 17.51 -1.09 2.34
C ARG A 50 18.20 -2.43 2.65
N GLY A 51 17.62 -3.24 3.53
CA GLY A 51 18.23 -4.51 3.91
C GLY A 51 17.61 -5.13 5.15
N TYR A 52 18.10 -6.30 5.49
CA TYR A 52 17.64 -7.04 6.66
C TYR A 52 18.83 -7.71 7.34
N GLN A 53 18.63 -8.32 8.51
CA GLN A 53 19.71 -8.88 9.34
C GLN A 53 20.60 -9.86 8.57
N GLY A 54 20.03 -10.66 7.67
CA GLY A 54 20.78 -11.62 6.84
C GLY A 54 21.49 -11.00 5.65
N CYS A 55 21.18 -9.74 5.30
CA CYS A 55 21.78 -9.01 4.18
C CYS A 55 21.62 -7.50 4.44
N PRO A 56 22.48 -6.91 5.25
CA PRO A 56 22.31 -5.53 5.70
C PRO A 56 22.64 -4.47 4.63
N ASP A 57 23.47 -4.83 3.65
CA ASP A 57 23.88 -3.90 2.60
C ASP A 57 22.94 -4.00 1.40
N MET A 58 22.41 -2.86 0.96
CA MET A 58 21.54 -2.72 -0.20
C MET A 58 22.20 -3.23 -1.49
N THR A 59 23.52 -3.04 -1.63
CA THR A 59 24.28 -3.54 -2.79
C THR A 59 24.30 -5.07 -2.81
N GLU A 60 24.56 -5.68 -1.68
CA GLU A 60 24.59 -7.15 -1.54
C GLU A 60 23.19 -7.74 -1.74
N LEU A 61 22.16 -7.07 -1.22
CA LEU A 61 20.77 -7.47 -1.42
C LEU A 61 20.41 -7.42 -2.92
N SER A 62 20.82 -6.36 -3.62
CA SER A 62 20.59 -6.21 -5.07
C SER A 62 21.31 -7.32 -5.85
N LYS A 63 22.56 -7.65 -5.48
CA LYS A 63 23.31 -8.76 -6.09
C LYS A 63 22.62 -10.11 -5.84
N LYS A 64 22.12 -10.31 -4.61
CA LYS A 64 21.38 -11.53 -4.25
C LYS A 64 20.10 -11.66 -5.09
N LEU A 65 19.32 -10.57 -5.21
CA LEU A 65 18.12 -10.54 -6.04
C LEU A 65 18.42 -10.79 -7.52
N ALA A 66 19.53 -10.23 -8.03
CA ALA A 66 19.97 -10.46 -9.41
C ALA A 66 20.30 -11.93 -9.67
N ARG A 67 21.01 -12.59 -8.73
CA ARG A 67 21.32 -14.04 -8.80
C ARG A 67 20.06 -14.90 -8.77
N LEU A 68 18.99 -14.41 -8.12
CA LEU A 68 17.69 -15.08 -8.07
C LEU A 68 16.83 -14.73 -9.29
N TYR A 69 17.45 -14.72 -10.47
CA TYR A 69 16.82 -14.48 -11.77
C TYR A 69 16.15 -13.09 -11.86
N GLY A 70 16.74 -12.10 -11.22
CA GLY A 70 16.20 -10.75 -11.22
C GLY A 70 14.90 -10.63 -10.43
N ALA A 71 14.85 -11.25 -9.27
CA ALA A 71 13.72 -11.10 -8.37
C ALA A 71 13.59 -9.63 -7.92
N ALA A 72 12.38 -9.16 -7.78
CA ALA A 72 12.10 -7.77 -7.36
C ALA A 72 11.49 -7.76 -5.97
N LEU A 73 12.15 -7.06 -5.06
CA LEU A 73 11.65 -6.75 -3.72
C LEU A 73 11.07 -5.33 -3.75
N SER A 74 9.95 -5.11 -3.11
CA SER A 74 9.41 -3.76 -2.88
C SER A 74 8.77 -3.68 -1.51
N VAL A 75 8.92 -2.53 -0.87
CA VAL A 75 8.25 -2.24 0.41
C VAL A 75 7.43 -0.96 0.24
N ASP A 76 6.12 -1.06 0.40
CA ASP A 76 5.20 0.05 0.18
C ASP A 76 4.34 0.32 1.40
N GLY A 77 4.15 1.60 1.73
CA GLY A 77 3.19 2.04 2.73
C GLY A 77 1.96 2.66 2.09
N THR A 78 0.78 2.27 2.50
CA THR A 78 -0.47 2.85 1.98
C THR A 78 -1.47 3.11 3.10
N MET A 79 -2.50 3.90 2.78
CA MET A 79 -3.63 4.15 3.68
C MET A 79 -4.88 3.49 3.12
N SER A 80 -5.58 2.71 3.92
CA SER A 80 -6.85 2.10 3.56
C SER A 80 -7.93 2.47 4.59
N GLY A 81 -8.70 3.49 4.28
CA GLY A 81 -9.69 4.04 5.22
C GLY A 81 -9.01 4.60 6.46
N GLN A 82 -9.22 3.96 7.61
CA GLN A 82 -8.64 4.34 8.89
C GLN A 82 -7.44 3.47 9.28
N SER A 83 -7.00 2.61 8.36
CA SER A 83 -5.90 1.69 8.61
C SER A 83 -4.69 2.09 7.78
N ARG A 84 -3.54 1.92 8.38
CA ARG A 84 -2.27 1.96 7.66
C ARG A 84 -1.93 0.54 7.22
N VAL A 85 -1.36 0.40 6.04
CA VAL A 85 -0.95 -0.89 5.49
C VAL A 85 0.49 -0.77 5.02
N LEU A 86 1.36 -1.64 5.53
CA LEU A 86 2.71 -1.81 5.00
C LEU A 86 2.74 -3.14 4.27
N THR A 87 3.19 -3.12 3.03
CA THR A 87 3.27 -4.29 2.15
C THR A 87 4.73 -4.55 1.79
N VAL A 88 5.24 -5.69 2.21
CA VAL A 88 6.54 -6.21 1.73
C VAL A 88 6.21 -7.23 0.66
N SER A 89 6.67 -7.03 -0.56
CA SER A 89 6.33 -7.90 -1.68
C SER A 89 7.58 -8.31 -2.44
N LEU A 90 7.73 -9.60 -2.67
CA LEU A 90 8.80 -10.15 -3.49
C LEU A 90 8.19 -10.92 -4.65
N SER A 91 8.68 -10.67 -5.86
CA SER A 91 8.22 -11.34 -7.07
C SER A 91 9.42 -11.84 -7.89
N GLY A 92 9.31 -13.08 -8.40
CA GLY A 92 10.34 -13.70 -9.20
C GLY A 92 9.75 -14.76 -10.13
N ILE A 93 10.58 -15.62 -10.67
CA ILE A 93 10.13 -16.78 -11.47
C ILE A 93 9.72 -17.90 -10.52
N ARG A 94 8.86 -18.79 -11.00
CA ARG A 94 8.44 -19.97 -10.23
C ARG A 94 9.54 -21.03 -10.24
N ASP A 95 9.59 -21.87 -9.21
CA ASP A 95 10.55 -22.96 -9.05
C ASP A 95 10.63 -23.87 -10.30
N ALA A 96 9.49 -24.10 -10.95
CA ALA A 96 9.41 -24.91 -12.17
C ALA A 96 10.20 -24.35 -13.36
N PHE A 97 10.61 -23.08 -13.29
CA PHE A 97 11.40 -22.42 -14.35
C PHE A 97 12.85 -22.16 -13.93
N ALA A 98 13.26 -22.65 -12.76
CA ALA A 98 14.65 -22.57 -12.32
C ALA A 98 15.54 -23.46 -13.18
N LEU A 99 16.65 -22.94 -13.66
CA LEU A 99 17.52 -23.66 -14.62
C LEU A 99 18.22 -24.87 -13.96
N ALA A 100 18.61 -24.75 -12.71
CA ALA A 100 19.29 -25.81 -11.96
C ALA A 100 18.37 -26.51 -10.93
N GLY A 101 17.06 -26.24 -10.97
CA GLY A 101 16.10 -26.83 -10.05
C GLY A 101 16.19 -26.30 -8.63
N GLU A 102 16.67 -25.07 -8.46
CA GLU A 102 16.79 -24.43 -7.13
C GLU A 102 15.42 -24.19 -6.50
N PRO A 103 15.29 -24.35 -5.18
CA PRO A 103 14.03 -24.03 -4.47
C PRO A 103 13.87 -22.52 -4.27
N LEU A 104 13.60 -21.79 -5.35
CA LEU A 104 13.52 -20.32 -5.35
C LEU A 104 12.48 -19.80 -4.37
N SER A 105 11.35 -20.49 -4.21
CA SER A 105 10.28 -20.10 -3.29
C SER A 105 10.78 -19.95 -1.86
N ARG A 106 11.70 -20.82 -1.43
CA ARG A 106 12.31 -20.75 -0.10
C ARG A 106 13.18 -19.50 0.04
N GLU A 107 14.06 -19.26 -0.94
CA GLU A 107 14.91 -18.06 -0.94
C GLU A 107 14.07 -16.77 -0.96
N TYR A 108 13.01 -16.77 -1.75
CA TYR A 108 12.08 -15.63 -1.80
C TYR A 108 11.39 -15.41 -0.45
N ALA A 109 10.95 -16.49 0.20
CA ALA A 109 10.33 -16.39 1.53
C ALA A 109 11.37 -15.84 2.54
N ASP A 110 12.60 -16.35 2.53
CA ASP A 110 13.64 -15.90 3.45
C ASP A 110 13.92 -14.40 3.30
N ILE A 111 14.03 -13.89 2.08
CA ILE A 111 14.26 -12.47 1.83
C ILE A 111 13.02 -11.65 2.26
N ALA A 112 11.83 -12.05 1.84
CA ALA A 112 10.60 -11.28 2.14
C ALA A 112 10.32 -11.23 3.65
N PHE A 113 10.46 -12.37 4.34
CA PHE A 113 10.25 -12.44 5.80
C PHE A 113 11.39 -11.80 6.58
N GLY A 114 12.64 -11.94 6.09
CA GLY A 114 13.78 -11.22 6.66
C GLY A 114 13.57 -9.72 6.64
N THR A 115 13.21 -9.17 5.49
CA THR A 115 12.88 -7.74 5.34
C THR A 115 11.72 -7.31 6.24
N ALA A 116 10.69 -8.14 6.36
CA ALA A 116 9.48 -7.81 7.10
C ALA A 116 9.66 -7.89 8.63
N PHE A 117 10.37 -8.92 9.13
CA PHE A 117 10.43 -9.25 10.56
C PHE A 117 11.80 -9.14 11.19
N GLU A 118 12.85 -9.15 10.39
CA GLU A 118 14.24 -9.13 10.85
C GLU A 118 15.01 -7.96 10.21
N PRO A 119 14.49 -6.70 10.32
CA PRO A 119 15.21 -5.56 9.76
C PRO A 119 16.57 -5.40 10.38
N TYR A 120 17.52 -4.84 9.63
CA TYR A 120 18.86 -4.62 10.13
C TYR A 120 18.84 -3.62 11.30
N ARG A 121 19.49 -4.01 12.38
CA ARG A 121 19.55 -3.22 13.64
C ARG A 121 20.96 -3.20 14.19
N VAL A 122 21.31 -2.05 14.73
CA VAL A 122 22.54 -1.86 15.49
C VAL A 122 22.14 -1.55 16.94
N ASP A 123 22.60 -2.34 17.88
CA ASP A 123 22.28 -2.22 19.32
C ASP A 123 20.77 -2.20 19.61
N GLY A 124 19.98 -2.97 18.81
CA GLY A 124 18.55 -3.09 19.01
C GLY A 124 17.69 -2.00 18.33
N VAL A 125 18.34 -0.98 17.78
CA VAL A 125 17.71 0.16 17.10
C VAL A 125 17.92 -0.01 15.58
N LEU A 126 16.98 0.41 14.77
CA LEU A 126 17.14 0.45 13.30
C LEU A 126 18.35 1.31 12.95
N ASP A 127 19.10 0.91 11.94
CA ASP A 127 20.34 1.57 11.58
C ASP A 127 20.18 3.08 11.40
N ALA A 128 20.89 3.85 12.22
CA ALA A 128 20.79 5.31 12.27
C ALA A 128 21.24 5.96 10.95
N GLU A 129 22.23 5.36 10.26
CA GLU A 129 22.70 5.88 8.98
C GLU A 129 21.60 5.69 7.90
N ALA A 130 21.00 4.50 7.85
CA ALA A 130 19.88 4.22 6.94
C ALA A 130 18.71 5.19 7.21
N VAL A 131 18.35 5.38 8.47
CA VAL A 131 17.28 6.31 8.88
C VAL A 131 17.60 7.74 8.42
N ALA A 132 18.86 8.20 8.58
CA ALA A 132 19.26 9.55 8.19
C ALA A 132 19.15 9.76 6.66
N ILE A 133 19.59 8.79 5.87
CA ILE A 133 19.51 8.87 4.40
C ILE A 133 18.04 8.89 3.94
N GLU A 134 17.22 7.99 4.47
CA GLU A 134 15.82 7.87 4.07
C GLU A 134 14.97 9.06 4.56
N LYS A 135 15.37 9.68 5.66
CA LYS A 135 14.78 10.91 6.16
C LYS A 135 14.92 12.07 5.16
N GLU A 136 16.10 12.20 4.53
CA GLU A 136 16.31 13.19 3.47
C GLU A 136 15.45 12.88 2.23
N GLN A 137 15.36 11.61 1.83
CA GLN A 137 14.48 11.20 0.73
C GLN A 137 13.01 11.52 1.03
N LEU A 138 12.58 11.27 2.27
CA LEU A 138 11.20 11.58 2.69
C LEU A 138 10.96 13.10 2.65
N ARG A 139 11.94 13.90 3.06
CA ARG A 139 11.86 15.37 2.99
C ARG A 139 11.68 15.82 1.54
N GLU A 140 12.55 15.36 0.64
CA GLU A 140 12.50 15.71 -0.79
C GLU A 140 11.14 15.31 -1.41
N LEU A 141 10.64 14.13 -1.04
CA LEU A 141 9.34 13.65 -1.49
C LEU A 141 8.20 14.57 -1.04
N LEU A 142 8.23 14.99 0.23
CA LEU A 142 7.19 15.87 0.80
C LEU A 142 7.26 17.30 0.20
N GLU A 143 8.45 17.84 0.02
CA GLU A 143 8.65 19.14 -0.62
C GLU A 143 8.23 19.12 -2.10
N GLY A 144 8.55 18.02 -2.78
CA GLY A 144 8.23 17.84 -4.20
C GLY A 144 6.76 17.59 -4.49
N GLU A 145 5.94 17.26 -3.48
CA GLU A 145 4.53 16.92 -3.67
C GLU A 145 3.69 18.01 -4.35
N ILE A 146 4.03 19.28 -4.13
CA ILE A 146 3.30 20.42 -4.72
C ILE A 146 3.45 20.46 -6.25
N ASN A 147 4.51 19.85 -6.78
CA ASN A 147 4.77 19.81 -8.22
C ASN A 147 3.79 18.91 -8.95
N GLU A 148 3.28 17.87 -8.28
CA GLU A 148 2.25 16.96 -8.80
C GLU A 148 0.85 17.52 -8.51
N LYS A 149 0.40 18.47 -9.33
CA LYS A 149 -0.83 19.27 -9.09
C LYS A 149 -2.07 18.42 -8.83
N ARG A 150 -2.23 17.31 -9.58
CA ARG A 150 -3.38 16.42 -9.43
C ARG A 150 -3.37 15.71 -8.06
N SER A 151 -2.25 15.10 -7.72
CA SER A 151 -2.06 14.39 -6.44
C SER A 151 -2.21 15.35 -5.27
N TYR A 152 -1.61 16.53 -5.37
CA TYR A 152 -1.71 17.61 -4.39
C TYR A 152 -3.17 18.02 -4.16
N CYS A 153 -3.93 18.26 -5.24
CA CYS A 153 -5.34 18.64 -5.16
C CYS A 153 -6.19 17.56 -4.46
N ILE A 154 -5.98 16.29 -4.83
CA ILE A 154 -6.70 15.15 -4.22
C ILE A 154 -6.38 15.08 -2.71
N ARG A 155 -5.12 15.26 -2.34
CA ARG A 155 -4.70 15.23 -0.94
C ARG A 155 -5.32 16.38 -0.15
N GLN A 156 -5.28 17.60 -0.67
CA GLN A 156 -5.92 18.76 -0.03
C GLN A 156 -7.43 18.54 0.14
N ALA A 157 -8.08 17.96 -0.86
CA ALA A 157 -9.50 17.62 -0.78
C ALA A 157 -9.78 16.57 0.31
N ARG A 158 -8.91 15.53 0.41
CA ARG A 158 -9.02 14.51 1.48
C ARG A 158 -8.85 15.14 2.85
N ARG A 159 -7.84 15.97 3.03
CA ARG A 159 -7.56 16.66 4.30
C ARG A 159 -8.76 17.50 4.75
N ARG A 160 -9.35 18.27 3.82
CA ARG A 160 -10.54 19.09 4.12
C ARG A 160 -11.78 18.25 4.39
N PHE A 161 -11.94 17.13 3.66
CA PHE A 161 -13.12 16.27 3.79
C PHE A 161 -13.12 15.46 5.08
N TYR A 162 -11.98 14.87 5.43
CA TYR A 162 -11.86 13.97 6.58
C TYR A 162 -11.40 14.68 7.86
N GLY A 163 -10.82 15.87 7.76
CA GLY A 163 -10.35 16.65 8.93
C GLY A 163 -9.41 15.83 9.79
N ASP A 164 -9.61 15.87 11.10
CA ASP A 164 -8.78 15.20 12.10
C ASP A 164 -9.09 13.71 12.26
N SER A 165 -9.99 13.16 11.44
CA SER A 165 -10.28 11.73 11.52
C SER A 165 -9.08 10.89 11.05
N PRO A 166 -8.97 9.62 11.49
CA PRO A 166 -7.87 8.76 11.04
C PRO A 166 -7.77 8.60 9.51
N ALA A 167 -8.88 8.76 8.77
CA ALA A 167 -8.89 8.71 7.31
C ALA A 167 -8.28 9.98 6.67
N GLY A 168 -8.13 11.06 7.43
CA GLY A 168 -7.49 12.31 7.01
C GLY A 168 -5.98 12.33 7.21
N ILE A 169 -5.43 11.34 7.91
CA ILE A 169 -3.99 11.24 8.17
C ILE A 169 -3.23 11.09 6.85
N GLU A 170 -2.16 11.85 6.70
CA GLU A 170 -1.33 11.81 5.49
C GLU A 170 -0.53 10.51 5.39
N ARG A 171 -0.49 9.95 4.19
CA ARG A 171 0.25 8.71 3.90
C ARG A 171 1.75 8.89 4.16
N ASN A 172 2.30 10.00 3.69
CA ASN A 172 3.74 10.27 3.74
C ASN A 172 4.17 11.05 4.98
N GLY A 173 3.24 11.26 5.94
CA GLY A 173 3.55 12.04 7.15
C GLY A 173 3.52 13.55 6.88
N TYR A 174 4.26 14.28 7.69
CA TYR A 174 4.20 15.74 7.74
C TYR A 174 5.61 16.32 7.73
N LEU A 175 5.85 17.30 6.86
CA LEU A 175 7.17 17.90 6.63
C LEU A 175 7.76 18.52 7.91
N ASP A 176 6.93 19.19 8.68
CA ASP A 176 7.33 19.84 9.95
C ASP A 176 7.79 18.85 11.03
N GLU A 177 7.50 17.58 10.88
CA GLU A 177 7.90 16.53 11.83
C GLU A 177 9.16 15.78 11.40
N VAL A 178 9.56 15.90 10.12
CA VAL A 178 10.67 15.11 9.56
C VAL A 178 11.97 15.37 10.32
N ASP A 179 12.26 16.63 10.66
CA ASP A 179 13.50 17.01 11.34
C ASP A 179 13.65 16.33 12.71
N GLY A 180 12.52 16.16 13.42
CA GLY A 180 12.48 15.52 14.74
C GLY A 180 12.55 14.01 14.75
N LEU A 181 12.55 13.35 13.57
CA LEU A 181 12.61 11.89 13.51
C LEU A 181 14.00 11.37 13.91
N THR A 182 14.00 10.41 14.84
CA THR A 182 15.19 9.69 15.29
C THR A 182 15.06 8.20 14.98
N ALA A 183 16.16 7.48 14.94
CA ALA A 183 16.17 6.03 14.75
C ALA A 183 15.34 5.31 15.82
N ASP A 184 15.38 5.81 17.07
CA ASP A 184 14.54 5.28 18.16
C ASP A 184 13.05 5.46 17.89
N ALA A 185 12.64 6.62 17.36
CA ALA A 185 11.24 6.90 17.04
C ALA A 185 10.74 5.93 15.94
N VAL A 186 11.54 5.72 14.91
CA VAL A 186 11.22 4.80 13.82
C VAL A 186 11.20 3.35 14.31
N THR A 187 12.12 2.98 15.22
CA THR A 187 12.16 1.65 15.85
C THR A 187 10.88 1.40 16.66
N ARG A 188 10.45 2.40 17.45
CA ARG A 188 9.18 2.29 18.20
C ARG A 188 7.97 2.18 17.28
N ALA A 189 7.97 2.90 16.16
CA ALA A 189 6.91 2.80 15.15
C ALA A 189 6.87 1.39 14.56
N TYR A 190 8.03 0.81 14.25
CA TYR A 190 8.14 -0.58 13.77
C TYR A 190 7.62 -1.57 14.82
N ALA A 191 8.03 -1.42 16.09
CA ALA A 191 7.58 -2.31 17.16
C ALA A 191 6.05 -2.24 17.34
N ARG A 192 5.49 -1.02 17.29
CA ARG A 192 4.03 -0.80 17.34
C ARG A 192 3.32 -1.51 16.20
N MET A 193 3.84 -1.38 14.99
CA MET A 193 3.29 -2.07 13.80
C MET A 193 3.25 -3.59 14.03
N VAL A 194 4.38 -4.18 14.40
CA VAL A 194 4.48 -5.64 14.59
C VAL A 194 3.54 -6.14 15.70
N GLU A 195 3.41 -5.38 16.80
CA GLU A 195 2.54 -5.73 17.92
C GLU A 195 1.05 -5.70 17.57
N GLN A 196 0.63 -4.69 16.77
CA GLN A 196 -0.79 -4.41 16.58
C GLN A 196 -1.34 -4.92 15.24
N ALA A 197 -0.48 -5.15 14.24
CA ALA A 197 -0.94 -5.42 12.89
C ALA A 197 -1.60 -6.79 12.74
N GLN A 198 -2.70 -6.81 11.98
CA GLN A 198 -3.16 -8.04 11.34
C GLN A 198 -2.23 -8.32 10.16
N ILE A 199 -1.76 -9.56 10.06
CA ILE A 199 -0.82 -10.00 9.03
C ILE A 199 -1.57 -10.83 8.00
N GLU A 200 -1.57 -10.37 6.75
CA GLU A 200 -2.18 -11.08 5.62
C GLU A 200 -1.09 -11.37 4.58
N VAL A 201 -0.72 -12.62 4.48
CA VAL A 201 0.27 -13.06 3.48
C VAL A 201 -0.48 -13.57 2.25
N PHE A 202 -0.14 -13.08 1.08
CA PHE A 202 -0.67 -13.57 -0.20
C PHE A 202 0.43 -14.32 -0.93
N VAL A 203 0.13 -15.55 -1.33
CA VAL A 203 1.05 -16.44 -2.04
C VAL A 203 0.47 -16.74 -3.41
N LEU A 204 1.20 -16.39 -4.44
CA LEU A 204 0.86 -16.66 -5.84
C LEU A 204 2.02 -17.45 -6.48
N GLY A 205 1.81 -18.72 -6.77
CA GLY A 205 2.77 -19.54 -7.51
C GLY A 205 4.06 -19.90 -6.81
N ALA A 206 4.19 -19.61 -5.51
CA ALA A 206 5.33 -20.03 -4.68
C ALA A 206 4.91 -21.20 -3.80
N ASP A 207 5.88 -21.91 -3.24
CA ASP A 207 5.66 -23.01 -2.32
C ASP A 207 5.00 -22.51 -1.02
N VAL A 208 3.78 -22.95 -0.79
CA VAL A 208 2.96 -22.53 0.36
C VAL A 208 3.54 -23.05 1.67
N ASP A 209 4.08 -24.26 1.68
CA ASP A 209 4.63 -24.87 2.90
C ASP A 209 5.91 -24.13 3.35
N ALA A 210 6.78 -23.74 2.42
CA ALA A 210 7.96 -22.95 2.73
C ALA A 210 7.55 -21.58 3.33
N VAL A 211 6.56 -20.91 2.74
CA VAL A 211 6.04 -19.63 3.23
C VAL A 211 5.39 -19.82 4.63
N ALA A 212 4.60 -20.87 4.82
CA ALA A 212 3.92 -21.15 6.09
C ALA A 212 4.93 -21.43 7.21
N GLN A 213 5.97 -22.20 6.91
CA GLN A 213 7.04 -22.50 7.86
C GLN A 213 7.76 -21.21 8.28
N ARG A 214 8.12 -20.38 7.30
CA ARG A 214 8.83 -19.10 7.57
C ARG A 214 7.96 -18.15 8.40
N LEU A 215 6.65 -18.08 8.11
CA LEU A 215 5.71 -17.27 8.90
C LEU A 215 5.60 -17.79 10.34
N ARG A 216 5.50 -19.12 10.54
CA ARG A 216 5.47 -19.69 11.91
C ARG A 216 6.74 -19.33 12.69
N THR A 217 7.91 -19.43 12.05
CA THR A 217 9.19 -19.06 12.65
C THR A 217 9.19 -17.58 13.03
N ALA A 218 8.77 -16.70 12.13
CA ALA A 218 8.71 -15.26 12.36
C ALA A 218 7.76 -14.91 13.53
N LEU A 219 6.62 -15.60 13.61
CA LEU A 219 5.64 -15.33 14.66
C LEU A 219 6.05 -15.85 16.04
N SER A 220 6.87 -16.91 16.11
CA SER A 220 7.24 -17.53 17.38
C SER A 220 8.04 -16.62 18.32
N GLY A 221 8.75 -15.62 17.75
CA GLY A 221 9.52 -14.65 18.51
C GLY A 221 8.78 -13.36 18.86
N LEU A 222 7.50 -13.24 18.47
CA LEU A 222 6.81 -11.96 18.57
C LEU A 222 5.74 -11.94 19.67
N ARG A 223 5.76 -10.87 20.47
CA ARG A 223 4.65 -10.56 21.39
C ARG A 223 3.59 -9.76 20.62
N ARG A 224 2.42 -10.37 20.43
CA ARG A 224 1.30 -9.78 19.69
C ARG A 224 0.11 -9.64 20.65
N ALA A 225 0.14 -8.58 21.46
CA ALA A 225 -0.81 -8.42 22.56
C ALA A 225 -2.09 -7.64 22.20
N ARG A 226 -2.05 -6.79 21.18
CA ARG A 226 -3.16 -5.88 20.84
C ARG A 226 -3.50 -5.91 19.36
N LEU A 227 -3.95 -7.07 18.91
CA LEU A 227 -4.29 -7.24 17.48
C LEU A 227 -5.42 -6.30 17.03
N PHE A 228 -5.18 -5.58 15.98
CA PHE A 228 -6.18 -4.76 15.32
C PHE A 228 -6.93 -5.60 14.28
N TYR A 229 -8.24 -5.57 14.36
CA TYR A 229 -9.11 -6.21 13.36
C TYR A 229 -9.85 -5.12 12.60
N PRO A 230 -9.45 -4.81 11.36
CA PRO A 230 -10.17 -3.79 10.58
C PRO A 230 -11.61 -4.22 10.38
N SER A 231 -12.58 -3.40 10.81
CA SER A 231 -13.99 -3.70 10.66
C SER A 231 -14.52 -3.16 9.33
N UNK A 232 -14.89 -3.80 8.72
CA UNK A 232 -15.41 -3.50 7.72
C UNK A 232 -16.63 -3.00 7.83
N ARG A 233 -16.93 -2.42 8.71
CA ARG A 233 -18.20 -1.75 8.83
C ARG A 233 -18.38 -0.90 7.58
N ARG A 234 -19.34 -1.25 6.80
CA ARG A 234 -19.87 -0.34 5.79
C ARG A 234 -20.29 0.92 6.55
N ARG A 235 -19.45 1.95 6.51
CA ARG A 235 -19.89 3.25 7.02
C ARG A 235 -21.06 3.70 6.14
N THR A 236 -22.22 3.74 6.72
CA THR A 236 -23.25 4.65 6.21
C THR A 236 -22.60 6.03 6.22
N PHE A 237 -22.39 6.59 5.05
CA PHE A 237 -21.93 7.96 4.93
C PHE A 237 -22.80 8.85 5.82
N PRO A 238 -22.18 9.70 6.67
CA PRO A 238 -23.01 10.67 7.40
C PRO A 238 -23.86 11.42 6.40
N ARG A 239 -25.09 11.70 6.76
CA ARG A 239 -26.02 12.50 5.97
C ARG A 239 -25.43 13.91 5.83
N CYS A 240 -24.52 14.09 4.89
CA CYS A 240 -24.07 15.42 4.51
C CYS A 240 -25.24 16.12 3.84
N GLY A 241 -25.62 17.26 4.37
CA GLY A 241 -26.68 18.10 3.79
C GLY A 241 -26.29 18.77 2.47
N TRP A 242 -25.23 18.32 1.81
CA TRP A 242 -24.76 18.86 0.52
C TRP A 242 -25.30 18.02 -0.65
N PRO A 243 -25.45 18.60 -1.82
CA PRO A 243 -26.10 17.96 -2.97
C PRO A 243 -25.38 16.72 -3.55
N TRP A 244 -24.32 16.26 -2.91
CA TRP A 244 -23.65 14.98 -3.21
C TRP A 244 -24.57 13.75 -3.02
N ARG A 245 -25.76 13.94 -2.43
CA ARG A 245 -26.80 12.91 -2.37
C ARG A 245 -27.19 12.37 -3.74
N CYS A 246 -26.96 13.15 -4.79
CA CYS A 246 -27.33 12.71 -6.15
C CYS A 246 -26.40 11.65 -6.73
N TRP A 247 -25.17 11.49 -6.19
CA TRP A 247 -24.16 10.65 -6.82
C TRP A 247 -24.13 9.20 -6.33
N ALA A 248 -24.62 8.93 -5.12
CA ALA A 248 -24.36 7.63 -4.49
C ALA A 248 -25.56 6.71 -4.33
N VAL A 249 -26.81 7.16 -4.45
CA VAL A 249 -27.95 6.39 -3.92
C VAL A 249 -29.23 6.38 -4.78
N ARG A 250 -29.30 7.02 -5.96
CA ARG A 250 -30.53 6.98 -6.76
C ARG A 250 -30.30 6.64 -8.26
N PRO A 251 -31.22 5.88 -8.86
CA PRO A 251 -31.16 5.57 -10.28
C PRO A 251 -31.34 6.85 -11.15
N PRO A 252 -30.95 6.79 -12.43
CA PRO A 252 -30.76 7.97 -13.29
C PRO A 252 -31.95 8.92 -13.48
N ARG A 253 -33.14 8.53 -13.05
CA ARG A 253 -34.37 9.36 -13.27
C ARG A 253 -34.42 10.64 -12.41
N ALA A 254 -33.68 10.70 -11.30
CA ALA A 254 -33.73 11.87 -10.40
C ALA A 254 -32.68 12.94 -10.72
N CYS A 255 -31.69 12.60 -11.54
CA CYS A 255 -30.59 13.53 -11.86
C CYS A 255 -30.92 14.42 -13.07
N SER A 256 -31.95 14.08 -13.87
CA SER A 256 -32.22 14.73 -15.15
C SER A 256 -32.81 16.14 -15.04
N ARG A 257 -33.46 16.49 -13.94
CA ARG A 257 -34.16 17.80 -13.84
C ARG A 257 -33.34 18.91 -13.17
N THR A 258 -32.36 18.56 -12.33
CA THR A 258 -31.65 19.58 -11.54
C THR A 258 -30.26 19.90 -12.12
N CYS A 259 -29.65 18.95 -12.85
CA CYS A 259 -28.35 19.17 -13.46
C CYS A 259 -28.38 19.80 -14.86
N ALA A 260 -29.57 19.90 -15.49
CA ALA A 260 -29.69 20.48 -16.83
C ALA A 260 -29.42 21.98 -16.88
N LYS A 261 -29.32 22.65 -15.73
CA LYS A 261 -29.10 24.11 -15.67
C LYS A 261 -27.66 24.53 -15.43
N SER A 262 -26.74 23.61 -15.18
CA SER A 262 -25.32 23.95 -15.07
C SER A 262 -24.52 23.18 -16.14
N ARG A 263 -23.88 23.94 -17.03
CA ARG A 263 -23.10 23.42 -18.17
C ARG A 263 -21.86 22.59 -17.80
N ALA A 264 -21.79 22.06 -16.59
CA ALA A 264 -20.54 21.46 -16.07
C ALA A 264 -20.57 19.92 -15.93
N CYS A 265 -21.67 19.24 -16.32
CA CYS A 265 -21.74 17.77 -16.16
C CYS A 265 -22.29 17.09 -17.41
N ALA A 266 -21.41 16.81 -18.38
CA ALA A 266 -21.68 15.84 -19.42
C ALA A 266 -20.89 14.56 -19.09
N ILE A 267 -21.45 13.74 -18.22
CA ILE A 267 -20.92 12.38 -17.98
C ILE A 267 -21.91 11.40 -18.59
N THR A 268 -21.51 10.80 -19.71
CA THR A 268 -22.28 9.74 -20.35
C THR A 268 -22.08 8.43 -19.60
N ALA A 269 -23.07 8.01 -18.84
CA ALA A 269 -23.05 6.67 -18.24
C ALA A 269 -23.57 5.66 -19.27
N ARG A 270 -22.71 4.79 -19.77
CA ARG A 270 -23.13 3.61 -20.55
C ARG A 270 -23.65 2.53 -19.60
N ARG A 271 -24.78 1.93 -19.97
CA ARG A 271 -25.40 0.82 -19.22
C ARG A 271 -24.47 -0.40 -19.20
N PRO A 272 -24.19 -1.00 -18.04
CA PRO A 272 -23.56 -2.32 -18.04
C PRO A 272 -24.60 -3.40 -18.34
N THR A 273 -24.28 -4.27 -19.27
CA THR A 273 -25.05 -5.49 -19.51
C THR A 273 -24.83 -6.46 -18.34
N LEU A 274 -25.92 -6.99 -17.85
CA LEU A 274 -25.97 -7.96 -16.75
C LEU A 274 -25.18 -9.23 -17.06
N ARG A 275 -23.96 -9.34 -16.57
CA ARG A 275 -23.29 -10.63 -16.26
C ARG A 275 -21.82 -10.42 -15.87
N SER A 276 -21.53 -9.73 -14.75
CA SER A 276 -20.23 -9.81 -14.06
C SER A 276 -20.25 -8.92 -12.80
N PRO A 277 -19.57 -9.26 -11.73
CA PRO A 277 -19.51 -8.36 -10.58
C PRO A 277 -18.73 -7.10 -10.96
N ALA A 278 -19.35 -5.98 -10.72
CA ALA A 278 -18.92 -4.68 -11.21
C ALA A 278 -17.56 -4.23 -10.68
N ARG A 279 -16.61 -4.08 -11.60
CA ARG A 279 -15.47 -3.19 -11.41
C ARG A 279 -15.85 -1.83 -11.98
N CYS A 280 -15.92 -0.82 -11.14
CA CYS A 280 -16.03 0.56 -11.63
C CYS A 280 -14.68 1.02 -12.15
N VAL A 281 -14.50 1.04 -13.46
CA VAL A 281 -13.33 1.65 -14.10
C VAL A 281 -13.71 3.09 -14.47
N TRP A 282 -13.01 4.03 -13.90
CA TRP A 282 -13.20 5.45 -14.22
C TRP A 282 -12.27 5.83 -15.39
N THR A 283 -12.85 6.11 -16.54
CA THR A 283 -12.14 6.73 -17.65
C THR A 283 -12.61 8.19 -17.77
N ALA A 284 -11.70 9.11 -17.55
CA ALA A 284 -11.94 10.53 -17.80
C ALA A 284 -11.51 10.84 -19.24
N ALA A 285 -12.47 11.15 -20.11
CA ALA A 285 -12.18 11.63 -21.45
C ALA A 285 -12.20 13.17 -21.44
N TRP A 286 -11.08 13.76 -21.78
CA TRP A 286 -10.96 15.20 -21.98
C TRP A 286 -11.27 15.52 -23.45
N SER A 287 -12.34 16.29 -23.69
CA SER A 287 -12.58 16.88 -25.03
C SER A 287 -11.97 18.27 -25.05
N THR A 288 -10.97 18.46 -25.90
CA THR A 288 -10.40 19.78 -26.21
C THR A 288 -11.41 20.60 -27.04
N PRO A 289 -11.63 21.86 -26.71
CA PRO A 289 -12.49 22.70 -27.54
C PRO A 289 -11.78 23.02 -28.88
N THR A 290 -12.47 22.78 -29.98
CA THR A 290 -12.02 23.16 -31.33
C THR A 290 -11.97 24.69 -31.46
N PRO A 291 -10.90 25.27 -31.99
CA PRO A 291 -10.87 26.70 -32.22
C PRO A 291 -11.83 27.11 -33.34
N ARG A 292 -12.62 28.15 -33.13
CA ARG A 292 -13.50 28.74 -34.15
C ARG A 292 -12.65 29.39 -35.25
N ARG A 293 -12.96 29.09 -36.52
CA ARG A 293 -12.39 29.81 -37.67
C ARG A 293 -12.89 31.26 -37.67
N PRO A 294 -12.02 32.23 -37.97
CA PRO A 294 -12.46 33.61 -38.17
C PRO A 294 -13.25 33.70 -39.48
N GLY A 295 -14.38 34.41 -39.41
CA GLY A 295 -15.24 34.63 -40.53
C GLY A 295 -14.62 35.58 -41.56
N SER A 296 -14.82 35.31 -42.83
CA SER A 296 -14.46 36.18 -43.96
C SER A 296 -15.38 37.42 -43.96
N PRO A 297 -14.83 38.63 -44.25
CA PRO A 297 -15.68 39.81 -44.43
C PRO A 297 -16.35 39.80 -45.80
N SER A 298 -17.60 40.17 -45.83
CA SER A 298 -18.32 40.55 -47.04
C SER A 298 -18.31 42.05 -47.20
#